data_e9c09b2e4d1535aa2dc43a13d1fc7be4
#
_entry.id   e9c09b2e4d1535aa2dc43a13d1fc7be4
#
_cell.length_a   1.000
_cell.length_b   1.000
_cell.length_c   1.000
_cell.angle_alpha   90.00
_cell.angle_beta   90.00
_cell.angle_gamma   90.00
#
_symmetry.space_group_name_H-M   'P 1'
#
loop_
_entity.id
_entity.type
_entity.pdbx_description
1 polymer ?
#
loop_
_entity_poly.entity_id
_entity_poly.type
_entity_poly.pdbx_seq_one_letter_code
_entity_poly.pdbx_strand_id
1 'polypeptide(L)'
;KTLASTVRISYMILPRPLLEQFYQKLSFYSCTVSNFEQYTLDLFIKEGYFEKHINRLRNYYQNKKNGFLSAIRDSGLQERVEISGEEAGVHFLMKLKTERDEETVMKLAKAQGIKLSPLSKFYYEKKAGIENTYVMNYSSVDMEQIGKIVRGLEKIC
;
A
#
# COMPACT_ATOMS: atom_id res chain seq x y z
N LYS A 1 7.48 -3.71 7.66
CA LYS A 1 7.85 -2.32 7.25
C LYS A 1 7.22 -1.24 8.15
N THR A 2 6.53 -1.64 9.19
CA THR A 2 5.76 -0.74 10.06
C THR A 2 6.67 0.19 10.87
N LEU A 3 7.83 -0.28 11.30
CA LEU A 3 8.81 0.52 12.05
C LEU A 3 9.77 1.23 11.09
N ALA A 4 10.58 0.44 10.40
CA ALA A 4 11.51 0.93 9.39
C ALA A 4 11.72 -0.16 8.33
N SER A 5 12.16 0.22 7.13
CA SER A 5 12.45 -0.74 6.05
C SER A 5 13.60 -1.70 6.39
N THR A 6 14.48 -1.28 7.28
CA THR A 6 15.64 -2.04 7.78
C THR A 6 15.29 -3.04 8.86
N VAL A 7 14.24 -2.80 9.65
CA VAL A 7 13.76 -3.74 10.68
C VAL A 7 12.97 -4.85 10.00
N ARG A 8 13.57 -6.03 9.92
CA ARG A 8 13.01 -7.19 9.21
C ARG A 8 12.81 -8.36 10.17
N ILE A 9 11.93 -8.15 11.13
CA ILE A 9 11.55 -9.15 12.13
C ILE A 9 10.17 -9.69 11.78
N SER A 10 10.01 -10.99 11.85
CA SER A 10 8.72 -11.68 11.82
C SER A 10 8.66 -12.68 12.95
N TYR A 11 7.46 -13.04 13.37
CA TYR A 11 7.24 -14.08 14.36
C TYR A 11 6.18 -15.05 13.87
N MET A 12 6.23 -16.26 14.40
CA MET A 12 5.28 -17.32 14.09
C MET A 12 4.76 -17.92 15.41
N ILE A 13 3.44 -18.01 15.53
CA ILE A 13 2.79 -18.66 16.66
C ILE A 13 2.28 -20.01 16.14
N LEU A 14 2.79 -21.10 16.73
CA LEU A 14 2.43 -22.44 16.34
C LEU A 14 1.52 -23.07 17.42
N PRO A 15 0.46 -23.78 17.02
CA PRO A 15 -0.26 -24.70 17.90
C PRO A 15 0.69 -25.77 18.47
N ARG A 16 0.42 -26.25 19.69
CA ARG A 16 1.29 -27.24 20.37
C ARG A 16 1.75 -28.41 19.51
N PRO A 17 0.87 -29.11 18.76
CA PRO A 17 1.31 -30.25 17.93
C PRO A 17 2.30 -29.88 16.83
N LEU A 18 2.16 -28.68 16.25
CA LEU A 18 3.10 -28.18 15.23
C LEU A 18 4.40 -27.66 15.88
N LEU A 19 4.34 -27.12 17.08
CA LEU A 19 5.50 -26.70 17.83
C LEU A 19 6.43 -27.87 18.15
N GLU A 20 5.87 -29.02 18.56
CA GLU A 20 6.63 -30.26 18.80
C GLU A 20 7.32 -30.73 17.51
N GLN A 21 6.60 -30.77 16.40
CA GLN A 21 7.18 -31.12 15.09
C GLN A 21 8.27 -30.12 14.67
N PHE A 22 8.07 -28.84 14.92
CA PHE A 22 9.06 -27.80 14.63
C PHE A 22 10.37 -28.08 15.38
N TYR A 23 10.30 -28.32 16.69
CA TYR A 23 11.50 -28.62 17.48
C TYR A 23 12.17 -29.94 17.09
N GLN A 24 11.40 -30.95 16.72
CA GLN A 24 11.97 -32.24 16.24
C GLN A 24 12.71 -32.09 14.92
N LYS A 25 12.18 -31.30 13.98
CA LYS A 25 12.70 -31.20 12.61
C LYS A 25 13.70 -30.04 12.42
N LEU A 26 13.54 -28.97 13.17
CA LEU A 26 14.24 -27.69 12.97
C LEU A 26 15.03 -27.21 14.20
N SER A 27 15.29 -28.09 15.17
CA SER A 27 16.05 -27.76 16.37
C SER A 27 17.48 -27.26 16.09
N PHE A 28 18.03 -27.60 14.93
CA PHE A 28 19.33 -27.09 14.45
C PHE A 28 19.29 -25.63 13.95
N TYR A 29 18.10 -25.08 13.78
CA TYR A 29 17.94 -23.72 13.28
C TYR A 29 18.02 -22.73 14.45
N SER A 30 19.05 -21.90 14.46
CA SER A 30 19.13 -20.77 15.39
C SER A 30 18.30 -19.59 14.90
N CYS A 31 17.80 -18.79 15.84
CA CYS A 31 17.13 -17.54 15.51
C CYS A 31 18.08 -16.59 14.77
N THR A 32 17.68 -16.15 13.59
CA THR A 32 18.47 -15.24 12.75
C THR A 32 18.35 -13.77 13.16
N VAL A 33 17.39 -13.45 14.03
CA VAL A 33 17.23 -12.09 14.58
C VAL A 33 18.18 -11.90 15.74
N SER A 34 18.98 -10.86 15.69
CA SER A 34 19.94 -10.55 16.76
C SER A 34 19.24 -10.27 18.08
N ASN A 35 19.86 -10.65 19.20
CA ASN A 35 19.32 -10.35 20.53
C ASN A 35 19.16 -8.84 20.74
N PHE A 36 20.05 -8.04 20.19
CA PHE A 36 19.96 -6.59 20.27
C PHE A 36 18.65 -6.07 19.65
N GLU A 37 18.29 -6.56 18.47
CA GLU A 37 17.02 -6.17 17.82
C GLU A 37 15.81 -6.66 18.61
N GLN A 38 15.86 -7.89 19.15
CA GLN A 38 14.79 -8.44 19.96
C GLN A 38 14.56 -7.63 21.23
N TYR A 39 15.61 -7.32 22.00
CA TYR A 39 15.52 -6.51 23.22
C TYR A 39 15.12 -5.07 22.93
N THR A 40 15.62 -4.49 21.85
CA THR A 40 15.21 -3.13 21.43
C THR A 40 13.72 -3.08 21.10
N LEU A 41 13.21 -4.07 20.38
CA LEU A 41 11.80 -4.16 20.05
C LEU A 41 10.93 -4.42 21.28
N ASP A 42 11.37 -5.29 22.19
CA ASP A 42 10.70 -5.58 23.47
C ASP A 42 10.56 -4.29 24.31
N LEU A 43 11.64 -3.54 24.47
CA LEU A 43 11.64 -2.28 25.20
C LEU A 43 10.73 -1.24 24.51
N PHE A 44 10.80 -1.15 23.18
CA PHE A 44 10.00 -0.22 22.40
C PHE A 44 8.49 -0.49 22.55
N ILE A 45 8.11 -1.77 22.65
CA ILE A 45 6.72 -2.19 22.90
C ILE A 45 6.32 -1.90 24.34
N LYS A 46 7.13 -2.32 25.33
CA LYS A 46 6.86 -2.16 26.77
C LYS A 46 6.69 -0.71 27.19
N GLU A 47 7.50 0.18 26.65
CA GLU A 47 7.44 1.62 26.92
C GLU A 47 6.30 2.33 26.16
N GLY A 48 5.49 1.61 25.38
CA GLY A 48 4.36 2.15 24.64
C GLY A 48 4.73 2.98 23.40
N TYR A 49 6.01 3.03 23.03
CA TYR A 49 6.46 3.76 21.85
C TYR A 49 5.94 3.15 20.56
N PHE A 50 5.82 1.82 20.52
CA PHE A 50 5.26 1.11 19.36
C PHE A 50 3.82 1.55 19.06
N GLU A 51 2.97 1.57 20.08
CA GLU A 51 1.57 1.98 19.94
C GLU A 51 1.45 3.45 19.52
N LYS A 52 2.21 4.34 20.16
CA LYS A 52 2.26 5.76 19.77
C LYS A 52 2.70 5.93 18.32
N HIS A 53 3.69 5.15 17.88
CA HIS A 53 4.17 5.17 16.50
C HIS A 53 3.09 4.72 15.52
N ILE A 54 2.42 3.59 15.79
CA ILE A 54 1.32 3.07 14.95
C ILE A 54 0.18 4.08 14.83
N ASN A 55 -0.24 4.67 15.94
CA ASN A 55 -1.32 5.66 15.95
C ASN A 55 -0.95 6.91 15.14
N ARG A 56 0.31 7.37 15.24
CA ARG A 56 0.83 8.49 14.44
C ARG A 56 0.83 8.16 12.94
N LEU A 57 1.26 6.94 12.57
CA LEU A 57 1.23 6.49 11.18
C LEU A 57 -0.19 6.37 10.64
N ARG A 58 -1.12 5.83 11.43
CA ARG A 58 -2.54 5.75 11.03
C ARG A 58 -3.11 7.13 10.70
N ASN A 59 -2.94 8.07 11.60
CA ASN A 59 -3.43 9.44 11.41
C ASN A 59 -2.78 10.10 10.18
N TYR A 60 -1.47 9.93 10.01
CA TYR A 60 -0.73 10.47 8.87
C TYR A 60 -1.26 9.93 7.54
N TYR A 61 -1.39 8.61 7.42
CA TYR A 61 -1.88 8.00 6.18
C TYR A 61 -3.38 8.21 5.96
N GLN A 62 -4.17 8.28 7.02
CA GLN A 62 -5.58 8.64 6.93
C GLN A 62 -5.78 10.05 6.36
N ASN A 63 -5.00 11.01 6.82
CA ASN A 63 -5.03 12.38 6.30
C ASN A 63 -4.62 12.44 4.82
N LYS A 64 -3.57 11.70 4.43
CA LYS A 64 -3.17 11.59 3.02
C LYS A 64 -4.27 10.99 2.15
N LYS A 65 -4.86 9.88 2.60
CA LYS A 65 -5.97 9.23 1.90
C LYS A 65 -7.14 10.20 1.72
N ASN A 66 -7.58 10.82 2.80
CA ASN A 66 -8.70 11.75 2.78
C ASN A 66 -8.43 12.94 1.86
N GLY A 67 -7.24 13.51 1.89
CA GLY A 67 -6.84 14.59 1.00
C GLY A 67 -6.88 14.18 -0.48
N PHE A 68 -6.43 12.95 -0.80
CA PHE A 68 -6.47 12.45 -2.17
C PHE A 68 -7.91 12.22 -2.64
N LEU A 69 -8.73 11.55 -1.82
CA LEU A 69 -10.13 11.28 -2.13
C LEU A 69 -10.96 12.58 -2.23
N SER A 70 -10.67 13.56 -1.38
CA SER A 70 -11.31 14.90 -1.47
C SER A 70 -10.96 15.56 -2.79
N ALA A 71 -9.67 15.60 -3.17
CA ALA A 71 -9.24 16.20 -4.42
C ALA A 71 -9.90 15.55 -5.66
N ILE A 72 -10.13 14.23 -5.63
CA ILE A 72 -10.89 13.55 -6.69
C ILE A 72 -12.35 14.01 -6.68
N ARG A 73 -13.00 14.03 -5.52
CA ARG A 73 -14.42 14.45 -5.39
C ARG A 73 -14.66 15.89 -5.83
N ASP A 74 -13.71 16.78 -5.52
CA ASP A 74 -13.79 18.20 -5.83
C ASP A 74 -13.38 18.52 -7.28
N SER A 75 -13.12 17.50 -8.10
CA SER A 75 -12.69 17.60 -9.48
C SER A 75 -13.67 16.94 -10.43
N GLY A 76 -13.53 17.20 -11.74
CA GLY A 76 -14.30 16.53 -12.81
C GLY A 76 -13.96 15.02 -12.95
N LEU A 77 -12.98 14.54 -12.20
CA LEU A 77 -12.58 13.13 -12.21
C LEU A 77 -13.59 12.23 -11.48
N GLN A 78 -14.36 12.77 -10.54
CA GLN A 78 -15.30 11.99 -9.71
C GLN A 78 -16.25 11.12 -10.54
N GLU A 79 -16.83 11.65 -11.60
CA GLU A 79 -17.78 10.92 -12.45
C GLU A 79 -17.10 9.91 -13.39
N ARG A 80 -15.81 10.10 -13.60
CA ARG A 80 -14.98 9.33 -14.56
C ARG A 80 -14.18 8.21 -13.91
N VAL A 81 -14.27 8.04 -12.59
CA VAL A 81 -13.57 6.99 -11.87
C VAL A 81 -14.48 6.22 -10.92
N GLU A 82 -14.09 5.00 -10.64
CA GLU A 82 -14.62 4.19 -9.55
C GLU A 82 -13.48 3.89 -8.58
N ILE A 83 -13.71 4.14 -7.29
CA ILE A 83 -12.72 3.91 -6.23
C ILE A 83 -13.19 2.73 -5.40
N SER A 84 -12.25 1.85 -5.04
CA SER A 84 -12.49 0.70 -4.19
C SER A 84 -11.23 0.31 -3.41
N GLY A 85 -11.41 -0.48 -2.34
CA GLY A 85 -10.29 -0.98 -1.54
C GLY A 85 -9.60 0.07 -0.67
N GLU A 86 -10.26 1.18 -0.38
CA GLU A 86 -9.73 2.23 0.49
C GLU A 86 -9.79 1.92 1.99
N GLU A 87 -10.43 0.82 2.38
CA GLU A 87 -10.67 0.46 3.78
C GLU A 87 -9.38 0.08 4.52
N ALA A 88 -8.37 -0.42 3.81
CA ALA A 88 -7.15 -0.92 4.43
C ALA A 88 -5.88 -0.60 3.64
N GLY A 89 -4.75 -0.51 4.36
CA GLY A 89 -3.42 -0.31 3.76
C GLY A 89 -3.12 1.14 3.41
N VAL A 90 -2.23 1.32 2.45
CA VAL A 90 -1.71 2.64 1.98
C VAL A 90 -1.96 2.85 0.49
N HIS A 91 -2.92 2.14 -0.06
CA HIS A 91 -3.34 2.22 -1.45
C HIS A 91 -4.85 2.01 -1.58
N PHE A 92 -5.40 2.43 -2.70
CA PHE A 92 -6.74 2.11 -3.15
C PHE A 92 -6.70 1.75 -4.64
N LEU A 93 -7.76 1.15 -5.13
CA LEU A 93 -7.93 0.88 -6.54
C LEU A 93 -8.75 2.00 -7.17
N MET A 94 -8.30 2.47 -8.32
CA MET A 94 -9.00 3.46 -9.13
C MET A 94 -9.20 2.90 -10.53
N LYS A 95 -10.45 2.68 -10.91
CA LYS A 95 -10.84 2.29 -12.27
C LYS A 95 -11.23 3.53 -13.05
N LEU A 96 -10.59 3.75 -14.19
CA LEU A 96 -10.93 4.83 -15.11
C LEU A 96 -12.05 4.38 -16.04
N LYS A 97 -13.11 5.18 -16.15
CA LYS A 97 -14.20 5.02 -17.13
C LYS A 97 -13.78 5.65 -18.45
N THR A 98 -13.06 4.89 -19.26
CA THR A 98 -12.54 5.34 -20.57
C THR A 98 -12.62 4.21 -21.58
N GLU A 99 -12.81 4.55 -22.85
CA GLU A 99 -12.76 3.60 -23.96
C GLU A 99 -11.34 3.33 -24.46
N ARG A 100 -10.34 4.08 -23.93
CA ARG A 100 -8.94 3.89 -24.27
C ARG A 100 -8.41 2.60 -23.68
N ASP A 101 -7.51 1.94 -24.39
CA ASP A 101 -6.80 0.78 -23.85
C ASP A 101 -5.80 1.19 -22.75
N GLU A 102 -5.45 0.22 -21.89
CA GLU A 102 -4.56 0.42 -20.74
C GLU A 102 -3.19 0.97 -21.17
N GLU A 103 -2.66 0.53 -22.32
CA GLU A 103 -1.35 0.98 -22.81
C GLU A 103 -1.36 2.46 -23.18
N THR A 104 -2.41 2.90 -23.87
CA THR A 104 -2.62 4.32 -24.23
C THR A 104 -2.75 5.19 -22.98
N VAL A 105 -3.57 4.76 -22.00
CA VAL A 105 -3.72 5.47 -20.72
C VAL A 105 -2.38 5.59 -20.01
N MET A 106 -1.58 4.52 -19.95
CA MET A 106 -0.27 4.53 -19.33
C MET A 106 0.71 5.50 -20.02
N LYS A 107 0.69 5.56 -21.36
CA LYS A 107 1.52 6.51 -22.14
C LYS A 107 1.12 7.96 -21.85
N LEU A 108 -0.17 8.25 -21.83
CA LEU A 108 -0.69 9.58 -21.53
C LEU A 108 -0.38 10.01 -20.09
N ALA A 109 -0.53 9.09 -19.12
CA ALA A 109 -0.17 9.36 -17.73
C ALA A 109 1.33 9.69 -17.59
N LYS A 110 2.18 8.91 -18.24
CA LYS A 110 3.63 9.16 -18.24
C LYS A 110 3.96 10.53 -18.84
N ALA A 111 3.28 10.96 -19.89
CA ALA A 111 3.45 12.30 -20.49
C ALA A 111 3.06 13.43 -19.52
N GLN A 112 2.14 13.17 -18.56
CA GLN A 112 1.79 14.10 -17.47
C GLN A 112 2.70 13.95 -16.25
N GLY A 113 3.76 13.11 -16.33
CA GLY A 113 4.66 12.83 -15.20
C GLY A 113 4.04 11.91 -14.13
N ILE A 114 2.96 11.20 -14.45
CA ILE A 114 2.26 10.30 -13.55
C ILE A 114 2.64 8.86 -13.88
N LYS A 115 3.14 8.13 -12.87
CA LYS A 115 3.41 6.69 -12.99
C LYS A 115 2.21 5.92 -12.45
N LEU A 116 1.39 5.38 -13.33
CA LEU A 116 0.31 4.47 -12.97
C LEU A 116 0.83 3.02 -12.81
N SER A 117 0.20 2.27 -11.93
CA SER A 117 0.48 0.84 -11.73
C SER A 117 -0.80 0.06 -12.04
N PRO A 118 -0.91 -0.52 -13.26
CA PRO A 118 -2.12 -1.22 -13.64
C PRO A 118 -2.29 -2.50 -12.81
N LEU A 119 -3.54 -2.78 -12.45
CA LEU A 119 -3.91 -3.96 -11.66
C LEU A 119 -3.63 -5.26 -12.42
N SER A 120 -3.69 -5.21 -13.75
CA SER A 120 -3.37 -6.34 -14.65
C SER A 120 -1.99 -6.95 -14.38
N LYS A 121 -1.01 -6.15 -13.95
CA LYS A 121 0.35 -6.64 -13.62
C LYS A 121 0.43 -7.58 -12.42
N PHE A 122 -0.60 -7.61 -11.59
CA PHE A 122 -0.65 -8.45 -10.39
C PHE A 122 -1.37 -9.78 -10.61
N TYR A 123 -1.86 -10.02 -11.83
CA TYR A 123 -2.50 -11.26 -12.23
C TYR A 123 -1.61 -12.04 -13.20
N TYR A 124 -1.51 -13.33 -12.99
CA TYR A 124 -0.78 -14.23 -13.88
C TYR A 124 -1.50 -14.40 -15.21
N GLU A 125 -2.84 -14.50 -15.18
CA GLU A 125 -3.69 -14.60 -16.35
C GLU A 125 -4.52 -13.33 -16.52
N LYS A 126 -4.88 -13.01 -17.76
CA LYS A 126 -5.80 -11.89 -18.03
C LYS A 126 -7.14 -12.18 -17.40
N LYS A 127 -7.56 -11.33 -16.48
CA LYS A 127 -8.86 -11.40 -15.83
C LYS A 127 -9.77 -10.32 -16.41
N ALA A 128 -10.97 -10.71 -16.83
CA ALA A 128 -11.96 -9.76 -17.33
C ALA A 128 -12.43 -8.82 -16.22
N GLY A 129 -12.70 -7.56 -16.57
CA GLY A 129 -13.28 -6.56 -15.65
C GLY A 129 -12.29 -5.76 -14.83
N ILE A 130 -10.97 -6.04 -14.97
CA ILE A 130 -9.90 -5.27 -14.28
C ILE A 130 -9.21 -4.24 -15.18
N GLU A 131 -9.65 -4.16 -16.44
CA GLU A 131 -9.10 -3.23 -17.42
C GLU A 131 -9.22 -1.78 -16.89
N ASN A 132 -8.21 -0.97 -17.19
CA ASN A 132 -8.13 0.42 -16.74
C ASN A 132 -8.28 0.61 -15.22
N THR A 133 -7.94 -0.42 -14.45
CA THR A 133 -7.88 -0.36 -12.98
C THR A 133 -6.43 -0.21 -12.54
N TYR A 134 -6.17 0.79 -11.69
CA TYR A 134 -4.82 1.14 -11.25
C TYR A 134 -4.71 1.10 -9.72
N VAL A 135 -3.57 0.61 -9.24
CA VAL A 135 -3.23 0.64 -7.80
C VAL A 135 -2.65 2.01 -7.49
N MET A 136 -3.39 2.81 -6.76
CA MET A 136 -3.00 4.16 -6.33
C MET A 136 -2.37 4.10 -4.94
N ASN A 137 -1.04 4.15 -4.89
CA ASN A 137 -0.30 4.18 -3.63
C ASN A 137 -0.06 5.62 -3.21
N TYR A 138 -0.68 6.04 -2.12
CA TYR A 138 -0.58 7.40 -1.59
C TYR A 138 0.50 7.57 -0.50
N SER A 139 1.21 6.50 -0.11
CA SER A 139 2.21 6.58 0.96
C SER A 139 3.38 7.50 0.62
N SER A 140 3.80 7.52 -0.65
CA SER A 140 4.94 8.31 -1.15
C SER A 140 4.55 9.62 -1.85
N VAL A 141 3.26 9.92 -1.95
CA VAL A 141 2.78 11.13 -2.61
C VAL A 141 2.83 12.31 -1.63
N ASP A 142 3.38 13.44 -2.03
CA ASP A 142 3.28 14.67 -1.27
C ASP A 142 1.90 15.28 -1.40
N MET A 143 1.37 15.81 -0.29
CA MET A 143 0.04 16.41 -0.24
C MET A 143 -0.11 17.56 -1.24
N GLU A 144 0.94 18.35 -1.42
CA GLU A 144 0.99 19.48 -2.37
C GLU A 144 0.88 19.03 -3.83
N GLN A 145 1.29 17.81 -4.14
CA GLN A 145 1.25 17.26 -5.49
C GLN A 145 -0.09 16.62 -5.87
N ILE A 146 -0.95 16.34 -4.90
CA ILE A 146 -2.23 15.64 -5.13
C ILE A 146 -3.08 16.39 -6.18
N GLY A 147 -3.23 17.70 -6.05
CA GLY A 147 -3.98 18.51 -7.01
C GLY A 147 -3.40 18.47 -8.42
N LYS A 148 -2.06 18.38 -8.56
CA LYS A 148 -1.40 18.23 -9.86
C LYS A 148 -1.66 16.85 -10.47
N ILE A 149 -1.62 15.82 -9.65
CA ILE A 149 -1.90 14.43 -10.08
C ILE A 149 -3.35 14.33 -10.57
N VAL A 150 -4.31 14.83 -9.79
CA VAL A 150 -5.73 14.79 -10.14
C VAL A 150 -6.00 15.52 -11.47
N ARG A 151 -5.48 16.75 -11.64
CA ARG A 151 -5.58 17.49 -12.92
C ARG A 151 -4.92 16.78 -14.09
N GLY A 152 -3.82 16.06 -13.84
CA GLY A 152 -3.17 15.23 -14.86
C GLY A 152 -4.03 14.04 -15.28
N LEU A 153 -4.70 13.40 -14.33
CA LEU A 153 -5.62 12.29 -14.58
C LEU A 153 -6.89 12.75 -15.31
N GLU A 154 -7.44 13.92 -15.02
CA GLU A 154 -8.59 14.50 -15.74
C GLU A 154 -8.35 14.65 -17.24
N LYS A 155 -7.11 14.95 -17.65
CA LYS A 155 -6.74 15.09 -19.06
C LYS A 155 -6.62 13.75 -19.81
N ILE A 156 -6.56 12.65 -19.06
CA ILE A 156 -6.36 11.32 -19.62
C ILE A 156 -7.69 10.58 -19.80
N CYS A 157 -8.68 10.87 -18.95
CA CYS A 157 -10.00 10.26 -18.97
C CYS A 157 -10.91 10.78 -20.08
#